data_0ce036abe400d6334b97777b8584dcfe
#
_entry.id   0ce036abe400d6334b97777b8584dcfe
#
_cell.length_a   1.000
_cell.length_b   1.000
_cell.length_c   1.000
_cell.angle_alpha   90.00
_cell.angle_beta   90.00
_cell.angle_gamma   90.00
#
_symmetry.space_group_name_H-M   'P 1'
#
loop_
_entity.id
_entity.type
_entity.pdbx_description
1 polymer ?
#
loop_
_entity_poly.entity_id
_entity_poly.type
_entity_poly.pdbx_seq_one_letter_code
_entity_poly.pdbx_strand_id
1 'polypeptide(L)'
;MKYIFVSGAPGSKWSSVVKNIYYSPDVDSSDYSEARTYRHDATGTMELLHMGVYWGPAMEFGDWFERLDQRTKEECEAEFDAPFSGSGVRIIKSHVFGYHIDYIKKTWPDCPIVLVDRTDDACLGWWVKCGEFKITYPLYRDYYKDLREMSAAIARENRGNRQAARDYLGRVVETNRQLARVCGIQVPAPEYYQDYVASDIKVTVI
;
A
#
# COMPACT_ATOMS: atom_id res chain seq x y z
N MET A 1 12.89 10.13 9.86
CA MET A 1 12.07 9.17 9.06
C MET A 1 11.68 9.86 7.77
N LYS A 2 11.94 9.24 6.62
CA LYS A 2 11.65 9.81 5.29
C LYS A 2 10.43 9.15 4.64
N TYR A 3 10.26 7.85 4.84
CA TYR A 3 9.22 7.04 4.23
C TYR A 3 8.36 6.30 5.24
N ILE A 4 7.12 6.02 4.85
CA ILE A 4 6.27 4.97 5.37
C ILE A 4 6.00 4.02 4.21
N PHE A 5 6.48 2.79 4.32
CA PHE A 5 6.21 1.78 3.31
C PHE A 5 4.88 1.09 3.60
N VAL A 6 4.12 0.80 2.56
CA VAL A 6 2.84 0.10 2.68
C VAL A 6 2.81 -1.08 1.75
N SER A 7 2.55 -2.25 2.30
CA SER A 7 2.38 -3.50 1.58
C SER A 7 1.01 -4.10 1.83
N GLY A 8 0.35 -4.48 0.76
CA GLY A 8 -0.93 -5.18 0.81
C GLY A 8 -1.19 -5.90 -0.50
N ALA A 9 -1.70 -7.12 -0.43
CA ALA A 9 -2.06 -7.87 -1.62
C ALA A 9 -3.19 -7.18 -2.41
N PRO A 10 -3.29 -7.39 -3.73
CA PRO A 10 -4.45 -6.96 -4.49
C PRO A 10 -5.75 -7.39 -3.83
N GLY A 11 -6.70 -6.48 -3.68
CA GLY A 11 -7.98 -6.74 -3.02
C GLY A 11 -7.96 -6.74 -1.48
N SER A 12 -6.82 -6.49 -0.83
CA SER A 12 -6.73 -6.43 0.64
C SER A 12 -7.35 -5.16 1.26
N LYS A 13 -7.83 -4.25 0.45
CA LYS A 13 -8.35 -2.91 0.86
C LYS A 13 -7.30 -2.02 1.55
N TRP A 14 -6.04 -2.25 1.29
CA TRP A 14 -4.93 -1.50 1.86
C TRP A 14 -5.02 0.02 1.65
N SER A 15 -5.61 0.45 0.53
CA SER A 15 -5.82 1.87 0.24
C SER A 15 -6.76 2.54 1.26
N SER A 16 -7.79 1.83 1.73
CA SER A 16 -8.68 2.32 2.78
C SER A 16 -7.96 2.48 4.11
N VAL A 17 -7.02 1.58 4.41
CA VAL A 17 -6.18 1.65 5.60
C VAL A 17 -5.30 2.90 5.57
N VAL A 18 -4.66 3.14 4.42
CA VAL A 18 -3.67 4.22 4.27
C VAL A 18 -4.32 5.59 4.09
N LYS A 19 -5.54 5.65 3.54
CA LYS A 19 -6.23 6.89 3.21
C LYS A 19 -6.21 7.92 4.34
N ASN A 20 -6.47 7.48 5.58
CA ASN A 20 -6.55 8.42 6.69
C ASN A 20 -5.19 8.97 7.11
N ILE A 21 -4.13 8.15 7.09
CA ILE A 21 -2.79 8.65 7.44
C ILE A 21 -2.24 9.60 6.37
N TYR A 22 -2.76 9.54 5.15
CA TYR A 22 -2.42 10.46 4.08
C TYR A 22 -2.79 11.92 4.40
N TYR A 23 -3.79 12.12 5.24
CA TYR A 23 -4.20 13.46 5.69
C TYR A 23 -3.43 13.97 6.92
N SER A 24 -2.42 13.25 7.39
CA SER A 24 -1.55 13.76 8.44
C SER A 24 -0.81 15.01 7.99
N PRO A 25 -0.68 16.05 8.83
CA PRO A 25 0.09 17.26 8.48
C PRO A 25 1.59 16.97 8.30
N ASP A 26 2.08 15.82 8.78
CA ASP A 26 3.48 15.41 8.60
C ASP A 26 3.73 14.73 7.26
N VAL A 27 2.68 14.39 6.50
CA VAL A 27 2.79 13.63 5.24
C VAL A 27 2.89 14.56 4.04
N ASP A 28 3.88 14.31 3.18
CA ASP A 28 3.97 14.94 1.86
C ASP A 28 2.92 14.29 0.94
N SER A 29 1.87 15.05 0.64
CA SER A 29 0.77 14.62 -0.25
C SER A 29 0.88 15.22 -1.65
N SER A 30 2.03 15.77 -2.03
CA SER A 30 2.23 16.43 -3.33
C SER A 30 2.26 15.45 -4.52
N ASP A 31 2.33 14.15 -4.27
CA ASP A 31 2.12 13.11 -5.29
C ASP A 31 0.65 12.95 -5.71
N TYR A 32 -0.27 13.58 -4.98
CA TYR A 32 -1.69 13.58 -5.30
C TYR A 32 -1.99 14.45 -6.53
N SER A 33 -2.83 13.93 -7.40
CA SER A 33 -3.47 14.70 -8.48
C SER A 33 -4.79 14.03 -8.88
N GLU A 34 -5.67 14.75 -9.58
CA GLU A 34 -6.89 14.17 -10.14
C GLU A 34 -6.58 12.99 -11.08
N ALA A 35 -5.50 13.07 -11.85
CA ALA A 35 -5.06 12.00 -12.73
C ALA A 35 -4.58 10.75 -11.98
N ARG A 36 -4.16 10.91 -10.72
CA ARG A 36 -3.70 9.83 -9.83
C ARG A 36 -4.72 9.44 -8.78
N THR A 37 -5.93 9.95 -8.90
CA THR A 37 -7.04 9.61 -8.00
C THR A 37 -7.90 8.57 -8.67
N TYR A 38 -7.85 7.36 -8.18
CA TYR A 38 -8.60 6.25 -8.72
C TYR A 38 -9.81 5.94 -7.84
N ARG A 39 -10.97 5.79 -8.47
CA ARG A 39 -12.21 5.45 -7.79
C ARG A 39 -12.71 4.10 -8.27
N HIS A 40 -13.05 3.24 -7.33
CA HIS A 40 -13.68 1.95 -7.63
C HIS A 40 -15.16 2.03 -7.29
N ASP A 41 -16.00 1.73 -8.25
CA ASP A 41 -17.45 1.64 -8.06
C ASP A 41 -17.89 0.19 -7.82
N ALA A 42 -17.25 -0.51 -6.92
CA ALA A 42 -17.66 -1.85 -6.55
C ALA A 42 -18.98 -1.92 -5.78
N THR A 43 -19.40 -0.78 -5.23
CA THR A 43 -20.63 -0.66 -4.41
C THR A 43 -21.70 0.20 -5.05
N GLY A 44 -21.43 0.78 -6.22
CA GLY A 44 -22.32 1.77 -6.85
C GLY A 44 -22.23 3.16 -6.21
N THR A 45 -21.30 3.38 -5.28
CA THR A 45 -21.22 4.64 -4.51
C THR A 45 -19.96 5.44 -4.79
N MET A 46 -19.03 4.94 -5.59
CA MET A 46 -17.72 5.55 -5.89
C MET A 46 -16.89 5.88 -4.62
N GLU A 47 -17.10 5.13 -3.54
CA GLU A 47 -16.54 5.45 -2.22
C GLU A 47 -15.08 5.01 -2.05
N LEU A 48 -14.60 4.07 -2.85
CA LEU A 48 -13.22 3.63 -2.78
C LEU A 48 -12.32 4.55 -3.57
N LEU A 49 -11.57 5.34 -2.85
CA LEU A 49 -10.64 6.30 -3.37
C LEU A 49 -9.20 5.85 -3.10
N HIS A 50 -8.45 5.65 -4.16
CA HIS A 50 -7.00 5.55 -4.09
C HIS A 50 -6.40 6.94 -4.21
N MET A 51 -5.50 7.30 -3.31
CA MET A 51 -4.84 8.60 -3.30
C MET A 51 -3.35 8.44 -3.51
N GLY A 52 -2.77 9.33 -4.32
CA GLY A 52 -1.34 9.36 -4.61
C GLY A 52 -0.86 8.23 -5.51
N VAL A 53 0.44 8.09 -5.60
CA VAL A 53 1.12 7.19 -6.53
C VAL A 53 1.23 5.77 -5.97
N TYR A 54 1.23 4.81 -6.88
CA TYR A 54 1.56 3.41 -6.62
C TYR A 54 2.82 3.03 -7.38
N TRP A 55 3.67 2.24 -6.73
CA TRP A 55 4.88 1.68 -7.33
C TRP A 55 4.68 0.20 -7.62
N GLY A 56 5.24 -0.26 -8.70
CA GLY A 56 5.24 -1.68 -9.04
C GLY A 56 4.93 -1.94 -10.51
N PRO A 57 4.93 -3.21 -10.91
CA PRO A 57 4.68 -3.62 -12.29
C PRO A 57 3.36 -3.07 -12.81
N ALA A 58 3.36 -2.55 -14.04
CA ALA A 58 2.21 -1.94 -14.72
C ALA A 58 1.61 -0.70 -14.00
N MET A 59 2.36 -0.09 -13.09
CA MET A 59 2.02 1.17 -12.46
C MET A 59 2.73 2.35 -13.14
N GLU A 60 2.35 3.58 -12.76
CA GLU A 60 2.97 4.80 -13.29
C GLU A 60 4.47 4.86 -12.97
N PHE A 61 4.86 4.34 -11.81
CA PHE A 61 6.24 4.30 -11.34
C PHE A 61 6.65 2.88 -10.95
N GLY A 62 7.93 2.59 -11.09
CA GLY A 62 8.54 1.39 -10.58
C GLY A 62 8.15 0.11 -11.31
N ASP A 63 8.14 0.13 -12.63
CA ASP A 63 7.90 -1.04 -13.47
C ASP A 63 8.92 -2.18 -13.25
N TRP A 64 10.10 -1.86 -12.70
CA TRP A 64 11.16 -2.81 -12.34
C TRP A 64 11.10 -3.33 -10.89
N PHE A 65 10.08 -3.00 -10.13
CA PHE A 65 9.96 -3.33 -8.68
C PHE A 65 9.93 -4.82 -8.37
N GLU A 66 9.69 -5.69 -9.33
CA GLU A 66 9.86 -7.14 -9.14
C GLU A 66 11.28 -7.53 -8.76
N ARG A 67 12.25 -6.67 -9.07
CA ARG A 67 13.67 -6.84 -8.77
C ARG A 67 14.18 -5.74 -7.84
N LEU A 68 13.34 -5.30 -6.92
CA LEU A 68 13.68 -4.22 -5.99
C LEU A 68 14.98 -4.49 -5.24
N ASP A 69 15.19 -5.73 -4.80
CA ASP A 69 16.37 -6.20 -4.08
C ASP A 69 17.67 -6.25 -4.91
N GLN A 70 17.58 -6.03 -6.21
CA GLN A 70 18.72 -5.93 -7.12
C GLN A 70 19.12 -4.46 -7.41
N ARG A 71 18.44 -3.49 -6.78
CA ARG A 71 18.69 -2.06 -6.95
C ARG A 71 19.48 -1.50 -5.78
N THR A 72 20.22 -0.43 -6.03
CA THR A 72 20.84 0.32 -4.96
C THR A 72 19.79 1.16 -4.20
N LYS A 73 20.16 1.58 -3.00
CA LYS A 73 19.30 2.48 -2.20
C LYS A 73 19.01 3.76 -2.95
N GLU A 74 20.02 4.34 -3.58
CA GLU A 74 19.97 5.60 -4.32
C GLU A 74 19.03 5.52 -5.53
N GLU A 75 19.09 4.41 -6.28
CA GLU A 75 18.17 4.16 -7.39
C GLU A 75 16.73 4.04 -6.91
N CYS A 76 16.49 3.32 -5.81
CA CYS A 76 15.17 3.20 -5.23
C CYS A 76 14.65 4.56 -4.72
N GLU A 77 15.47 5.33 -4.02
CA GLU A 77 15.08 6.64 -3.49
C GLU A 77 14.78 7.64 -4.61
N ALA A 78 15.55 7.63 -5.69
CA ALA A 78 15.26 8.47 -6.86
C ALA A 78 13.87 8.16 -7.45
N GLU A 79 13.50 6.87 -7.55
CA GLU A 79 12.19 6.45 -8.02
C GLU A 79 11.07 6.80 -7.02
N PHE A 80 11.30 6.55 -5.72
CA PHE A 80 10.31 6.87 -4.68
C PHE A 80 10.05 8.36 -4.57
N ASP A 81 11.05 9.19 -4.79
CA ASP A 81 10.97 10.64 -4.64
C ASP A 81 10.40 11.35 -5.87
N ALA A 82 10.49 10.74 -7.04
CA ALA A 82 10.15 11.36 -8.32
C ALA A 82 8.75 12.02 -8.38
N PRO A 83 7.68 11.44 -7.80
CA PRO A 83 6.36 12.05 -7.87
C PRO A 83 6.12 13.17 -6.86
N PHE A 84 7.03 13.38 -5.89
CA PHE A 84 6.85 14.35 -4.82
C PHE A 84 7.57 15.66 -5.11
N SER A 85 6.90 16.77 -4.80
CA SER A 85 7.47 18.12 -4.88
C SER A 85 7.41 18.90 -3.55
N GLY A 86 6.78 18.30 -2.55
CA GLY A 86 6.62 18.88 -1.22
C GLY A 86 7.67 18.41 -0.23
N SER A 87 7.37 18.62 1.03
CA SER A 87 8.19 18.20 2.16
C SER A 87 7.36 17.39 3.15
N GLY A 88 8.01 16.52 3.91
CA GLY A 88 7.36 15.66 4.89
C GLY A 88 7.66 14.19 4.68
N VAL A 89 6.92 13.35 5.37
CA VAL A 89 7.01 11.89 5.25
C VAL A 89 6.27 11.43 3.99
N ARG A 90 6.91 10.61 3.18
CA ARG A 90 6.35 10.09 1.93
C ARG A 90 5.80 8.69 2.12
N ILE A 91 4.58 8.45 1.67
CA ILE A 91 3.95 7.12 1.72
C ILE A 91 4.24 6.40 0.41
N ILE A 92 5.00 5.31 0.49
CA ILE A 92 5.38 4.49 -0.66
C ILE A 92 4.58 3.19 -0.62
N LYS A 93 3.77 2.96 -1.64
CA LYS A 93 2.80 1.86 -1.68
C LYS A 93 3.08 0.91 -2.83
N SER A 94 3.25 -0.38 -2.51
CA SER A 94 3.41 -1.40 -3.55
C SER A 94 2.91 -2.76 -3.09
N HIS A 95 2.25 -3.48 -3.99
CA HIS A 95 1.90 -4.88 -3.75
C HIS A 95 3.13 -5.77 -3.62
N VAL A 96 4.16 -5.51 -4.41
CA VAL A 96 5.36 -6.35 -4.47
C VAL A 96 6.25 -6.24 -3.24
N PHE A 97 6.00 -5.28 -2.35
CA PHE A 97 6.77 -5.17 -1.10
C PHE A 97 6.63 -6.40 -0.21
N GLY A 98 5.51 -7.14 -0.29
CA GLY A 98 5.30 -8.34 0.51
C GLY A 98 6.40 -9.39 0.40
N TYR A 99 7.10 -9.48 -0.72
CA TYR A 99 8.23 -10.40 -0.89
C TYR A 99 9.60 -9.72 -0.94
N HIS A 100 9.65 -8.42 -0.66
CA HIS A 100 10.89 -7.65 -0.54
C HIS A 100 11.08 -7.04 0.86
N ILE A 101 10.32 -7.49 1.85
CA ILE A 101 10.31 -6.90 3.20
C ILE A 101 11.70 -6.91 3.84
N ASP A 102 12.43 -8.01 3.74
CA ASP A 102 13.77 -8.11 4.31
C ASP A 102 14.74 -7.10 3.70
N TYR A 103 14.65 -6.90 2.38
CA TYR A 103 15.45 -5.89 1.69
C TYR A 103 15.08 -4.48 2.16
N ILE A 104 13.77 -4.16 2.22
CA ILE A 104 13.28 -2.86 2.65
C ILE A 104 13.72 -2.57 4.08
N LYS A 105 13.54 -3.53 4.98
CA LYS A 105 13.90 -3.39 6.39
C LYS A 105 15.40 -3.22 6.61
N LYS A 106 16.22 -3.92 5.82
CA LYS A 106 17.67 -3.78 5.82
C LYS A 106 18.12 -2.41 5.29
N THR A 107 17.46 -1.92 4.24
CA THR A 107 17.88 -0.71 3.53
C THR A 107 17.40 0.56 4.22
N TRP A 108 16.20 0.54 4.81
CA TRP A 108 15.58 1.65 5.54
C TRP A 108 15.11 1.20 6.93
N PRO A 109 16.03 0.87 7.85
CA PRO A 109 15.69 0.26 9.15
C PRO A 109 14.81 1.14 10.04
N ASP A 110 14.90 2.46 9.87
CA ASP A 110 14.14 3.45 10.66
C ASP A 110 12.78 3.82 10.04
N CYS A 111 12.44 3.21 8.90
CA CYS A 111 11.16 3.46 8.24
C CYS A 111 10.15 2.38 8.61
N PRO A 112 8.94 2.75 9.09
CA PRO A 112 7.91 1.77 9.37
C PRO A 112 7.38 1.15 8.09
N ILE A 113 7.04 -0.14 8.18
CA ILE A 113 6.36 -0.86 7.10
C ILE A 113 4.98 -1.25 7.61
N VAL A 114 3.95 -0.77 6.95
CA VAL A 114 2.55 -1.09 7.20
C VAL A 114 2.18 -2.30 6.36
N LEU A 115 1.88 -3.41 7.01
CA LEU A 115 1.48 -4.67 6.40
C LEU A 115 -0.03 -4.81 6.53
N VAL A 116 -0.71 -4.88 5.39
CA VAL A 116 -2.16 -5.09 5.35
C VAL A 116 -2.42 -6.51 4.88
N ASP A 117 -2.95 -7.34 5.78
CA ASP A 117 -3.28 -8.74 5.55
C ASP A 117 -4.80 -8.94 5.58
N ARG A 118 -5.28 -9.71 4.64
CA ARG A 118 -6.65 -10.19 4.51
C ARG A 118 -6.61 -11.61 3.96
N THR A 119 -7.65 -12.41 4.18
CA THR A 119 -7.66 -13.77 3.62
C THR A 119 -7.57 -13.75 2.09
N ASP A 120 -6.90 -14.73 1.52
CA ASP A 120 -6.65 -14.79 0.08
C ASP A 120 -7.96 -14.80 -0.72
N ASP A 121 -8.95 -15.56 -0.24
CA ASP A 121 -10.29 -15.62 -0.85
C ASP A 121 -11.02 -14.29 -0.79
N ALA A 122 -10.94 -13.56 0.33
CA ALA A 122 -11.55 -12.25 0.47
C ALA A 122 -10.86 -11.20 -0.43
N CYS A 123 -9.53 -11.30 -0.60
CA CYS A 123 -8.78 -10.48 -1.54
C CYS A 123 -9.23 -10.74 -2.99
N LEU A 124 -9.28 -12.01 -3.39
CA LEU A 124 -9.68 -12.40 -4.73
C LEU A 124 -11.14 -12.00 -5.03
N GLY A 125 -12.04 -12.26 -4.08
CA GLY A 125 -13.45 -11.88 -4.20
C GLY A 125 -13.63 -10.37 -4.35
N TRP A 126 -12.84 -9.57 -3.64
CA TRP A 126 -12.86 -8.11 -3.78
C TRP A 126 -12.29 -7.66 -5.12
N TRP A 127 -11.20 -8.26 -5.59
CA TRP A 127 -10.64 -8.00 -6.92
C TRP A 127 -11.67 -8.21 -8.02
N VAL A 128 -12.33 -9.37 -8.02
CA VAL A 128 -13.38 -9.70 -9.00
C VAL A 128 -14.54 -8.70 -8.91
N LYS A 129 -14.98 -8.36 -7.69
CA LYS A 129 -16.06 -7.39 -7.45
C LYS A 129 -15.73 -5.99 -7.98
N CYS A 130 -14.49 -5.56 -7.88
CA CYS A 130 -14.03 -4.28 -8.42
C CYS A 130 -13.84 -4.28 -9.96
N GLY A 131 -14.28 -5.32 -10.65
CA GLY A 131 -14.16 -5.44 -12.11
C GLY A 131 -12.71 -5.62 -12.56
N GLU A 132 -11.91 -6.27 -11.73
CA GLU A 132 -10.49 -6.55 -11.99
C GLU A 132 -9.67 -5.27 -12.23
N PHE A 133 -10.11 -4.16 -11.63
CA PHE A 133 -9.52 -2.83 -11.82
C PHE A 133 -9.42 -2.35 -13.27
N LYS A 134 -10.28 -2.86 -14.15
CA LYS A 134 -10.27 -2.55 -15.59
C LYS A 134 -10.35 -1.06 -15.89
N ILE A 135 -11.10 -0.33 -15.07
CA ILE A 135 -11.34 1.11 -15.28
C ILE A 135 -10.15 1.92 -14.75
N THR A 136 -9.51 1.45 -13.67
CA THR A 136 -8.55 2.22 -12.90
C THR A 136 -7.11 1.96 -13.30
N TYR A 137 -6.80 0.71 -13.62
CA TYR A 137 -5.43 0.27 -13.95
C TYR A 137 -5.45 -0.66 -15.18
N PRO A 138 -5.67 -0.13 -16.39
CA PRO A 138 -5.75 -0.97 -17.59
C PRO A 138 -4.48 -1.81 -17.83
N LEU A 139 -3.29 -1.27 -17.55
CA LEU A 139 -2.03 -1.98 -17.70
C LEU A 139 -1.83 -3.10 -16.66
N TYR A 140 -2.41 -2.94 -15.49
CA TYR A 140 -2.33 -3.94 -14.43
C TYR A 140 -3.04 -5.24 -14.79
N ARG A 141 -4.10 -5.15 -15.57
CA ARG A 141 -4.81 -6.30 -16.13
C ARG A 141 -3.97 -7.08 -17.14
N ASP A 142 -3.16 -6.36 -17.92
CA ASP A 142 -2.27 -7.00 -18.88
C ASP A 142 -1.09 -7.70 -18.18
N TYR A 143 -0.74 -7.22 -16.99
CA TYR A 143 0.29 -7.82 -16.15
C TYR A 143 -0.17 -9.14 -15.50
N TYR A 144 -1.37 -9.15 -14.87
CA TYR A 144 -2.02 -10.36 -14.37
C TYR A 144 -3.08 -10.82 -15.36
N LYS A 145 -2.71 -11.74 -16.22
CA LYS A 145 -3.50 -12.13 -17.39
C LYS A 145 -4.80 -12.85 -17.05
N ASP A 146 -4.83 -13.57 -15.93
CA ASP A 146 -5.98 -14.34 -15.51
C ASP A 146 -6.14 -14.40 -13.97
N LEU A 147 -7.26 -14.93 -13.50
CA LEU A 147 -7.55 -15.07 -12.08
C LEU A 147 -6.60 -16.04 -11.36
N ARG A 148 -5.98 -16.97 -12.06
CA ARG A 148 -5.02 -17.91 -11.48
C ARG A 148 -3.72 -17.20 -11.14
N GLU A 149 -3.21 -16.38 -12.05
CA GLU A 149 -2.03 -15.54 -11.80
C GLU A 149 -2.29 -14.56 -10.68
N MET A 150 -3.46 -13.92 -10.65
CA MET A 150 -3.87 -13.02 -9.58
C MET A 150 -3.97 -13.73 -8.23
N SER A 151 -4.58 -14.91 -8.18
CA SER A 151 -4.67 -15.70 -6.95
C SER A 151 -3.28 -16.09 -6.42
N ALA A 152 -2.37 -16.47 -7.32
CA ALA A 152 -0.99 -16.78 -6.95
C ALA A 152 -0.24 -15.56 -6.40
N ALA A 153 -0.44 -14.39 -7.02
CA ALA A 153 0.14 -13.14 -6.54
C ALA A 153 -0.39 -12.76 -5.14
N ILE A 154 -1.71 -12.81 -4.94
CA ILE A 154 -2.35 -12.56 -3.64
C ILE A 154 -1.77 -13.47 -2.55
N ALA A 155 -1.70 -14.77 -2.81
CA ALA A 155 -1.18 -15.75 -1.85
C ALA A 155 0.31 -15.49 -1.52
N ARG A 156 1.11 -15.11 -2.50
CA ARG A 156 2.53 -14.78 -2.33
C ARG A 156 2.71 -13.53 -1.48
N GLU A 157 1.99 -12.45 -1.79
CA GLU A 157 2.05 -11.19 -1.06
C GLU A 157 1.61 -11.33 0.39
N ASN A 158 0.45 -11.92 0.61
CA ASN A 158 -0.08 -12.16 1.96
C ASN A 158 0.87 -13.05 2.77
N ARG A 159 1.47 -14.08 2.16
CA ARG A 159 2.46 -14.92 2.83
C ARG A 159 3.69 -14.13 3.26
N GLY A 160 4.22 -13.27 2.36
CA GLY A 160 5.33 -12.38 2.67
C GLY A 160 5.00 -11.45 3.83
N ASN A 161 3.85 -10.80 3.80
CA ASN A 161 3.39 -9.92 4.86
C ASN A 161 3.24 -10.65 6.20
N ARG A 162 2.62 -11.82 6.21
CA ARG A 162 2.44 -12.65 7.43
C ARG A 162 3.77 -13.13 7.99
N GLN A 163 4.71 -13.51 7.13
CA GLN A 163 6.05 -13.93 7.55
C GLN A 163 6.80 -12.75 8.18
N ALA A 164 6.85 -11.61 7.51
CA ALA A 164 7.51 -10.41 8.02
C ALA A 164 6.90 -9.94 9.36
N ALA A 165 5.57 -9.97 9.49
CA ALA A 165 4.91 -9.63 10.74
C ALA A 165 5.37 -10.49 11.94
N ARG A 166 5.70 -11.76 11.69
CA ARG A 166 6.25 -12.67 12.70
C ARG A 166 7.73 -12.41 12.97
N ASP A 167 8.53 -12.36 11.91
CA ASP A 167 10.00 -12.30 12.01
C ASP A 167 10.47 -10.99 12.64
N TYR A 168 9.76 -9.89 12.39
CA TYR A 168 10.05 -8.56 12.93
C TYR A 168 9.20 -8.20 14.16
N LEU A 169 8.49 -9.16 14.77
CA LEU A 169 7.65 -8.96 15.96
C LEU A 169 6.70 -7.76 15.79
N GLY A 170 6.00 -7.74 14.66
CA GLY A 170 5.17 -6.63 14.24
C GLY A 170 4.04 -6.30 15.21
N ARG A 171 3.77 -5.02 15.35
CA ARG A 171 2.70 -4.50 16.20
C ARG A 171 1.38 -4.44 15.45
N VAL A 172 0.39 -5.18 15.92
CA VAL A 172 -0.98 -5.09 15.40
C VAL A 172 -1.60 -3.75 15.80
N VAL A 173 -2.26 -3.10 14.86
CA VAL A 173 -3.00 -1.86 15.07
C VAL A 173 -4.46 -2.03 14.67
N GLU A 174 -5.36 -1.46 15.45
CA GLU A 174 -6.80 -1.66 15.30
C GLU A 174 -7.51 -0.43 14.73
N THR A 175 -6.86 0.74 14.80
CA THR A 175 -7.44 2.01 14.36
C THR A 175 -6.42 2.83 13.56
N ASN A 176 -6.91 3.71 12.69
CA ASN A 176 -6.05 4.64 11.97
C ASN A 176 -5.30 5.62 12.91
N ARG A 177 -5.88 5.92 14.06
CA ARG A 177 -5.24 6.73 15.08
C ARG A 177 -4.03 6.03 15.69
N GLN A 178 -4.15 4.72 15.97
CA GLN A 178 -3.01 3.92 16.39
C GLN A 178 -1.98 3.82 15.26
N LEU A 179 -2.42 3.63 14.00
CA LEU A 179 -1.55 3.54 12.85
C LEU A 179 -0.67 4.79 12.72
N ALA A 180 -1.28 5.99 12.73
CA ALA A 180 -0.52 7.23 12.67
C ALA A 180 0.52 7.33 13.79
N ARG A 181 0.12 7.04 15.04
CA ARG A 181 1.02 7.07 16.21
C ARG A 181 2.18 6.08 16.10
N VAL A 182 1.89 4.85 15.67
CA VAL A 182 2.93 3.81 15.51
C VAL A 182 3.89 4.16 14.37
N CYS A 183 3.39 4.80 13.31
CA CYS A 183 4.21 5.35 12.24
C CYS A 183 4.94 6.64 12.61
N GLY A 184 4.74 7.17 13.82
CA GLY A 184 5.43 8.36 14.30
C GLY A 184 5.00 9.66 13.63
N ILE A 185 3.77 9.71 13.11
CA ILE A 185 3.16 10.90 12.48
C ILE A 185 1.98 11.41 13.30
N GLN A 186 1.63 12.66 13.10
CA GLN A 186 0.47 13.26 13.75
C GLN A 186 -0.83 12.62 13.26
N VAL A 187 -1.78 12.46 14.17
CA VAL A 187 -3.13 12.02 13.83
C VAL A 187 -3.79 13.11 12.98
N PRO A 188 -4.40 12.77 11.83
CA PRO A 188 -5.13 13.73 11.01
C PRO A 188 -6.20 14.48 11.79
N ALA A 189 -6.55 15.67 11.31
CA ALA A 189 -7.64 16.45 11.88
C ALA A 189 -8.98 15.68 11.85
N PRO A 190 -9.87 15.90 12.84
CA PRO A 190 -11.10 15.11 12.99
C PRO A 190 -12.00 15.07 11.73
N GLU A 191 -12.02 16.13 10.94
CA GLU A 191 -12.79 16.22 9.69
C GLU A 191 -12.32 15.25 8.60
N TYR A 192 -11.09 14.80 8.67
CA TYR A 192 -10.51 13.83 7.73
C TYR A 192 -10.41 12.42 8.32
N TYR A 193 -10.78 12.29 9.61
CA TYR A 193 -10.56 11.09 10.36
C TYR A 193 -11.81 10.19 10.36
N GLN A 194 -11.64 8.98 9.85
CA GLN A 194 -12.58 7.89 10.04
C GLN A 194 -11.85 6.73 10.69
N ASP A 195 -12.30 6.29 11.85
CA ASP A 195 -11.75 5.10 12.46
C ASP A 195 -11.93 3.91 11.51
N TYR A 196 -10.81 3.30 11.23
CA TYR A 196 -10.80 2.08 10.47
C TYR A 196 -11.24 0.95 11.40
N VAL A 197 -12.39 0.37 11.12
CA VAL A 197 -12.88 -0.85 11.76
C VAL A 197 -13.17 -1.83 10.65
N ALA A 198 -12.21 -2.73 10.37
CA ALA A 198 -12.47 -3.83 9.48
C ALA A 198 -12.37 -5.13 10.25
N SER A 199 -13.46 -5.87 10.26
CA SER A 199 -13.54 -7.16 10.94
C SER A 199 -12.71 -8.27 10.26
N ASP A 200 -12.33 -8.08 8.99
CA ASP A 200 -11.65 -9.09 8.17
C ASP A 200 -10.24 -8.67 7.68
N ILE A 201 -9.75 -7.52 8.15
CA ILE A 201 -8.44 -6.99 7.76
C ILE A 201 -7.56 -6.86 9.00
N LYS A 202 -6.34 -7.38 8.90
CA LYS A 202 -5.32 -7.24 9.93
C LYS A 202 -4.25 -6.25 9.47
N VAL A 203 -4.02 -5.21 10.25
CA VAL A 203 -2.95 -4.25 10.02
C VAL A 203 -1.85 -4.47 11.03
N THR A 204 -0.62 -4.61 10.55
CA THR A 204 0.56 -4.81 11.38
C THR A 204 1.64 -3.82 10.95
N VAL A 205 2.34 -3.20 11.90
CA VAL A 205 3.47 -2.29 11.63
C VAL A 205 4.74 -2.93 12.17
N ILE A 206 5.77 -2.97 11.33
CA ILE A 206 7.11 -3.47 11.67
C ILE A 206 8.16 -2.41 11.46
#